data_6b0517cc7e6c6c4cc10e4b27c4ad648d
#
_entry.id   6b0517cc7e6c6c4cc10e4b27c4ad648d
#
_cell.length_a   1.000
_cell.length_b   1.000
_cell.length_c   1.000
_cell.angle_alpha   90.00
_cell.angle_beta   90.00
_cell.angle_gamma   90.00
#
_symmetry.space_group_name_H-M   'P 1'
#
loop_
_entity.id
_entity.type
_entity.pdbx_description
1 polymer ?
#
loop_
_entity_poly.entity_id
_entity_poly.type
_entity_poly.pdbx_seq_one_letter_code
_entity_poly.pdbx_strand_id
1 'polypeptide(L)'
;MILLINCTGDPLGIDLLQGLMERGHPVQAIPDLYRNPTKISWRLETDRSATSCRLETGAVISDLGISGVFVRRSRFVQEEGWALDEAGYVYAEKQAALFGWVSGLSCPVINRYPAELWFEPVASLEFWRGRVERFDLQLGPIHSGQDIPCYPVAVIGSRVVWDQGEPGRFERLNDSLVRFAESLGLIYLEFRIADSTGRPRVVGVEPFPKYDLFCTLSRREITNELIGLLTGSKSPSPLRNESDSWF
;
A
#
# COMPACT_ATOMS: atom_id res chain seq x y z
N MET A 1 -7.73 -17.55 -4.40
CA MET A 1 -8.45 -16.74 -3.40
C MET A 1 -7.66 -15.46 -3.15
N ILE A 2 -8.33 -14.31 -3.07
CA ILE A 2 -7.71 -13.01 -2.77
C ILE A 2 -7.81 -12.74 -1.27
N LEU A 3 -6.75 -12.22 -0.66
CA LEU A 3 -6.72 -11.85 0.75
C LEU A 3 -6.71 -10.32 0.90
N LEU A 4 -7.57 -9.81 1.78
CA LEU A 4 -7.56 -8.43 2.24
C LEU A 4 -7.13 -8.42 3.71
N ILE A 5 -5.91 -7.97 3.98
CA ILE A 5 -5.30 -8.04 5.32
C ILE A 5 -5.31 -6.68 5.99
N ASN A 6 -5.76 -6.63 7.26
CA ASN A 6 -5.86 -5.42 8.08
C ASN A 6 -6.76 -4.33 7.46
N CYS A 7 -7.78 -4.71 6.71
CA CYS A 7 -8.66 -3.79 5.99
C CYS A 7 -9.99 -3.54 6.70
N THR A 8 -10.19 -4.05 7.91
CA THR A 8 -11.44 -3.91 8.66
C THR A 8 -11.67 -2.44 9.04
N GLY A 9 -12.79 -1.88 8.60
CA GLY A 9 -13.13 -0.47 8.82
C GLY A 9 -12.37 0.52 7.93
N ASP A 10 -11.53 0.05 7.03
CA ASP A 10 -10.86 0.87 6.00
C ASP A 10 -11.79 1.04 4.80
N PRO A 11 -12.14 2.28 4.38
CA PRO A 11 -13.06 2.49 3.25
C PRO A 11 -12.61 1.79 1.97
N LEU A 12 -11.31 1.82 1.65
CA LEU A 12 -10.78 1.11 0.49
C LEU A 12 -10.92 -0.41 0.63
N GLY A 13 -10.68 -0.95 1.83
CA GLY A 13 -10.86 -2.36 2.10
C GLY A 13 -12.30 -2.83 1.92
N ILE A 14 -13.27 -1.99 2.31
CA ILE A 14 -14.70 -2.25 2.11
C ILE A 14 -15.05 -2.24 0.63
N ASP A 15 -14.61 -1.22 -0.11
CA ASP A 15 -14.88 -1.09 -1.54
C ASP A 15 -14.23 -2.22 -2.36
N LEU A 16 -13.00 -2.63 -1.98
CA LEU A 16 -12.33 -3.78 -2.60
C LEU A 16 -13.07 -5.09 -2.32
N LEU A 17 -13.48 -5.33 -1.07
CA LEU A 17 -14.23 -6.52 -0.68
C LEU A 17 -15.52 -6.64 -1.48
N GLN A 18 -16.31 -5.56 -1.50
CA GLN A 18 -17.57 -5.51 -2.24
C GLN A 18 -17.34 -5.71 -3.74
N GLY A 19 -16.41 -4.97 -4.34
CA GLY A 19 -16.15 -5.05 -5.77
C GLY A 19 -15.60 -6.40 -6.23
N LEU A 20 -14.85 -7.12 -5.39
CA LEU A 20 -14.38 -8.49 -5.66
C LEU A 20 -15.53 -9.49 -5.56
N MET A 21 -16.39 -9.38 -4.53
CA MET A 21 -17.56 -10.24 -4.36
C MET A 21 -18.55 -10.08 -5.51
N GLU A 22 -18.87 -8.86 -5.91
CA GLU A 22 -19.78 -8.56 -7.04
C GLU A 22 -19.30 -9.17 -8.35
N ARG A 23 -17.98 -9.34 -8.52
CA ARG A 23 -17.36 -9.97 -9.69
C ARG A 23 -17.17 -11.49 -9.55
N GLY A 24 -17.65 -12.08 -8.45
CA GLY A 24 -17.58 -13.52 -8.21
C GLY A 24 -16.19 -14.04 -7.86
N HIS A 25 -15.25 -13.16 -7.45
CA HIS A 25 -13.93 -13.61 -7.00
C HIS A 25 -13.97 -14.13 -5.56
N PRO A 26 -13.35 -15.29 -5.29
CA PRO A 26 -13.21 -15.78 -3.92
C PRO A 26 -12.28 -14.82 -3.14
N VAL A 27 -12.84 -14.16 -2.15
CA VAL A 27 -12.12 -13.18 -1.32
C VAL A 27 -12.30 -13.50 0.16
N GLN A 28 -11.23 -13.33 0.93
CA GLN A 28 -11.22 -13.46 2.37
C GLN A 28 -10.65 -12.18 3.00
N ALA A 29 -11.46 -11.49 3.80
CA ALA A 29 -10.96 -10.43 4.65
C ALA A 29 -10.38 -11.04 5.93
N ILE A 30 -9.15 -10.68 6.25
CA ILE A 30 -8.49 -11.01 7.51
C ILE A 30 -8.51 -9.74 8.34
N PRO A 31 -9.25 -9.72 9.46
CA PRO A 31 -9.27 -8.58 10.35
C PRO A 31 -7.89 -8.34 10.95
N ASP A 32 -7.76 -7.24 11.67
CA ASP A 32 -6.49 -6.83 12.26
C ASP A 32 -5.79 -7.98 12.98
N LEU A 33 -4.68 -8.44 12.40
CA LEU A 33 -3.88 -9.56 12.92
C LEU A 33 -3.31 -9.31 14.32
N TYR A 34 -3.36 -8.05 14.81
CA TYR A 34 -2.90 -7.68 16.13
C TYR A 34 -3.95 -7.84 17.21
N ARG A 35 -5.21 -7.65 16.84
CA ARG A 35 -6.35 -7.79 17.76
C ARG A 35 -6.88 -9.20 17.84
N ASN A 36 -6.64 -10.00 16.81
CA ASN A 36 -7.15 -11.34 16.72
C ASN A 36 -6.02 -12.36 16.87
N PRO A 37 -6.18 -13.44 17.65
CA PRO A 37 -5.17 -14.47 17.85
C PRO A 37 -5.00 -15.35 16.59
N THR A 38 -4.68 -14.74 15.48
CA THR A 38 -4.38 -15.44 14.24
C THR A 38 -3.00 -16.07 14.33
N LYS A 39 -2.93 -17.39 14.14
CA LYS A 39 -1.65 -18.11 14.13
C LYS A 39 -1.09 -18.15 12.72
N ILE A 40 0.01 -17.45 12.49
CA ILE A 40 0.81 -17.60 11.29
C ILE A 40 1.88 -18.63 11.58
N SER A 41 1.94 -19.69 10.80
CA SER A 41 3.00 -20.69 10.87
C SER A 41 3.79 -20.73 9.57
N TRP A 42 5.11 -20.78 9.69
CA TRP A 42 6.03 -20.88 8.57
C TRP A 42 6.76 -22.20 8.64
N ARG A 43 6.91 -22.78 7.47
CA ARG A 43 7.76 -23.94 7.29
C ARG A 43 8.74 -23.62 6.16
N LEU A 44 10.02 -23.60 6.49
CA LEU A 44 11.08 -23.54 5.50
C LEU A 44 11.37 -24.96 5.02
N GLU A 45 11.20 -25.22 3.75
CA GLU A 45 11.58 -26.46 3.07
C GLU A 45 12.85 -26.18 2.25
N THR A 46 13.56 -27.23 1.85
CA THR A 46 14.89 -27.11 1.22
C THR A 46 14.89 -26.26 -0.07
N ASP A 47 13.78 -26.24 -0.79
CA ASP A 47 13.64 -25.60 -2.10
C ASP A 47 12.53 -24.52 -2.16
N ARG A 48 11.75 -24.39 -1.09
CA ARG A 48 10.68 -23.41 -0.99
C ARG A 48 10.31 -23.07 0.45
N SER A 49 9.77 -21.90 0.66
CA SER A 49 9.04 -21.60 1.88
C SER A 49 7.57 -21.97 1.67
N ALA A 50 7.02 -22.83 2.52
CA ALA A 50 5.59 -23.07 2.61
C ALA A 50 5.05 -22.33 3.82
N THR A 51 4.04 -21.49 3.59
CA THR A 51 3.42 -20.71 4.66
C THR A 51 1.94 -21.05 4.78
N SER A 52 1.46 -21.05 6.00
CA SER A 52 0.04 -21.19 6.27
C SER A 52 -0.40 -20.21 7.36
N CYS A 53 -1.56 -19.64 7.18
CA CYS A 53 -2.22 -18.79 8.17
C CYS A 53 -3.45 -19.53 8.70
N ARG A 54 -3.52 -19.73 10.01
CA ARG A 54 -4.70 -20.27 10.66
C ARG A 54 -5.53 -19.14 11.24
N LEU A 55 -6.74 -18.98 10.73
CA LEU A 55 -7.71 -18.01 11.23
C LEU A 55 -8.34 -18.48 12.54
N GLU A 56 -8.99 -17.57 13.28
CA GLU A 56 -9.77 -17.88 14.49
C GLU A 56 -10.89 -18.88 14.23
N THR A 57 -11.48 -18.84 13.05
CA THR A 57 -12.49 -19.81 12.61
C THR A 57 -11.96 -21.24 12.47
N GLY A 58 -10.66 -21.46 12.66
CA GLY A 58 -9.99 -22.71 12.42
C GLY A 58 -9.63 -22.97 10.95
N ALA A 59 -10.09 -22.15 10.02
CA ALA A 59 -9.74 -22.26 8.63
C ALA A 59 -8.23 -22.04 8.43
N VAL A 60 -7.61 -22.85 7.58
CA VAL A 60 -6.20 -22.73 7.22
C VAL A 60 -6.09 -22.24 5.79
N ILE A 61 -5.40 -21.13 5.62
CA ILE A 61 -5.07 -20.56 4.32
C ILE A 61 -3.64 -20.95 3.98
N SER A 62 -3.46 -21.70 2.91
CA SER A 62 -2.14 -22.02 2.34
C SER A 62 -1.77 -20.99 1.28
N ASP A 63 -0.47 -20.67 1.19
CA ASP A 63 0.11 -19.80 0.16
C ASP A 63 -0.24 -20.26 -1.26
N LEU A 64 -0.31 -21.57 -1.51
CA LEU A 64 -0.70 -22.15 -2.80
C LEU A 64 -2.14 -21.80 -3.21
N GLY A 65 -3.01 -21.48 -2.26
CA GLY A 65 -4.40 -21.09 -2.51
C GLY A 65 -4.60 -19.58 -2.70
N ILE A 66 -3.54 -18.78 -2.52
CA ILE A 66 -3.62 -17.33 -2.60
C ILE A 66 -3.27 -16.87 -4.02
N SER A 67 -4.17 -16.13 -4.65
CA SER A 67 -3.98 -15.57 -5.99
C SER A 67 -3.65 -14.08 -6.00
N GLY A 68 -3.85 -13.39 -4.89
CA GLY A 68 -3.52 -11.97 -4.73
C GLY A 68 -3.71 -11.53 -3.29
N VAL A 69 -2.96 -10.53 -2.86
CA VAL A 69 -3.03 -9.96 -1.51
C VAL A 69 -3.07 -8.45 -1.58
N PHE A 70 -4.01 -7.86 -0.87
CA PHE A 70 -3.97 -6.46 -0.52
C PHE A 70 -3.72 -6.34 0.98
N VAL A 71 -2.64 -5.65 1.36
CA VAL A 71 -2.24 -5.53 2.75
C VAL A 71 -2.21 -4.06 3.19
N ARG A 72 -2.86 -3.81 4.33
CA ARG A 72 -2.76 -2.54 5.04
C ARG A 72 -1.86 -2.69 6.25
N ARG A 73 -1.15 -1.63 6.58
CA ARG A 73 -0.40 -1.58 7.82
C ARG A 73 -1.37 -1.38 8.98
N SER A 74 -1.30 -2.24 9.98
CA SER A 74 -1.97 -2.02 11.25
C SER A 74 -1.35 -0.85 12.00
N ARG A 75 -2.19 -0.11 12.71
CA ARG A 75 -1.71 0.87 13.69
C ARG A 75 -1.42 0.16 15.01
N PHE A 76 -0.38 0.62 15.69
CA PHE A 76 -0.15 0.22 17.07
C PHE A 76 -1.36 0.66 17.91
N VAL A 77 -1.93 -0.28 18.63
CA VAL A 77 -2.98 -0.03 19.62
C VAL A 77 -2.51 -0.66 20.91
N GLN A 78 -2.34 0.15 21.94
CA GLN A 78 -2.06 -0.35 23.26
C GLN A 78 -3.33 -1.04 23.80
N GLU A 79 -3.23 -2.31 24.13
CA GLU A 79 -4.29 -3.05 24.78
C GLU A 79 -4.30 -2.76 26.28
N GLU A 80 -5.50 -2.69 26.88
CA GLU A 80 -5.61 -2.52 28.33
C GLU A 80 -4.94 -3.67 29.09
N GLY A 81 -4.15 -3.33 30.10
CA GLY A 81 -3.46 -4.30 30.97
C GLY A 81 -2.04 -4.69 30.52
N TRP A 82 -1.55 -4.19 29.39
CA TRP A 82 -0.17 -4.44 28.94
C TRP A 82 0.72 -3.24 29.27
N ALA A 83 1.93 -3.51 29.75
CA ALA A 83 2.95 -2.48 29.82
C ALA A 83 3.31 -2.01 28.39
N LEU A 84 3.65 -0.73 28.25
CA LEU A 84 3.88 -0.09 26.93
C LEU A 84 5.01 -0.77 26.14
N ASP A 85 6.06 -1.17 26.83
CA ASP A 85 7.23 -1.87 26.29
C ASP A 85 6.90 -3.31 25.84
N GLU A 86 6.11 -4.04 26.61
CA GLU A 86 5.63 -5.38 26.25
C GLU A 86 4.71 -5.33 25.03
N ALA A 87 3.74 -4.39 25.03
CA ALA A 87 2.85 -4.19 23.90
C ALA A 87 3.63 -3.79 22.62
N GLY A 88 4.64 -2.92 22.77
CA GLY A 88 5.53 -2.53 21.68
C GLY A 88 6.33 -3.70 21.12
N TYR A 89 6.87 -4.57 21.99
CA TYR A 89 7.59 -5.76 21.57
C TYR A 89 6.69 -6.73 20.78
N VAL A 90 5.54 -7.09 21.34
CA VAL A 90 4.60 -8.01 20.69
C VAL A 90 4.10 -7.43 19.34
N TYR A 91 3.89 -6.13 19.27
CA TYR A 91 3.55 -5.47 18.02
C TYR A 91 4.67 -5.61 16.98
N ALA A 92 5.92 -5.35 17.36
CA ALA A 92 7.07 -5.47 16.46
C ALA A 92 7.24 -6.91 15.93
N GLU A 93 7.10 -7.91 16.80
CA GLU A 93 7.15 -9.33 16.41
C GLU A 93 6.04 -9.70 15.41
N LYS A 94 4.81 -9.27 15.68
CA LYS A 94 3.69 -9.50 14.76
C LYS A 94 3.91 -8.80 13.42
N GLN A 95 4.47 -7.56 13.42
CA GLN A 95 4.83 -6.84 12.19
C GLN A 95 5.89 -7.59 11.40
N ALA A 96 6.94 -8.09 12.06
CA ALA A 96 8.01 -8.85 11.43
C ALA A 96 7.47 -10.15 10.83
N ALA A 97 6.60 -10.86 11.55
CA ALA A 97 5.98 -12.09 11.06
C ALA A 97 5.09 -11.83 9.83
N LEU A 98 4.26 -10.78 9.85
CA LEU A 98 3.43 -10.42 8.72
C LEU A 98 4.28 -9.99 7.51
N PHE A 99 5.29 -9.15 7.74
CA PHE A 99 6.22 -8.69 6.71
C PHE A 99 6.90 -9.88 6.02
N GLY A 100 7.48 -10.79 6.80
CA GLY A 100 8.15 -11.95 6.26
C GLY A 100 7.20 -12.86 5.48
N TRP A 101 5.97 -13.11 5.99
CA TRP A 101 4.96 -13.89 5.27
C TRP A 101 4.60 -13.26 3.94
N VAL A 102 4.21 -11.98 3.95
CA VAL A 102 3.81 -11.24 2.74
C VAL A 102 4.95 -11.16 1.72
N SER A 103 6.20 -11.00 2.20
CA SER A 103 7.39 -10.96 1.34
C SER A 103 7.68 -12.30 0.65
N GLY A 104 7.34 -13.42 1.30
CA GLY A 104 7.54 -14.77 0.75
C GLY A 104 6.48 -15.24 -0.25
N LEU A 105 5.35 -14.52 -0.39
CA LEU A 105 4.28 -14.93 -1.29
C LEU A 105 4.68 -14.74 -2.76
N SER A 106 4.35 -15.72 -3.60
CA SER A 106 4.62 -15.68 -5.05
C SER A 106 3.53 -14.94 -5.85
N CYS A 107 2.35 -14.71 -5.25
CA CYS A 107 1.26 -14.00 -5.90
C CYS A 107 1.47 -12.47 -5.88
N PRO A 108 0.70 -11.69 -6.67
CA PRO A 108 0.66 -10.23 -6.57
C PRO A 108 0.31 -9.76 -5.15
N VAL A 109 1.11 -8.86 -4.60
CA VAL A 109 0.89 -8.23 -3.29
C VAL A 109 0.87 -6.72 -3.44
N ILE A 110 -0.21 -6.10 -3.07
CA ILE A 110 -0.40 -4.65 -3.05
C ILE A 110 -0.52 -4.15 -1.59
N ASN A 111 0.43 -3.41 -1.06
CA ASN A 111 1.79 -3.18 -1.54
C ASN A 111 2.74 -4.20 -0.91
N ARG A 112 3.76 -4.57 -1.64
CA ARG A 112 4.92 -5.26 -1.07
C ARG A 112 5.91 -4.19 -0.61
N TYR A 113 5.73 -3.72 0.62
CA TYR A 113 6.57 -2.66 1.17
C TYR A 113 8.01 -3.12 1.37
N PRO A 114 9.02 -2.29 1.04
CA PRO A 114 10.38 -2.53 1.51
C PRO A 114 10.44 -2.36 3.04
N ALA A 115 11.41 -3.01 3.67
CA ALA A 115 11.54 -3.03 5.14
C ALA A 115 11.57 -1.62 5.75
N GLU A 116 12.28 -0.70 5.12
CA GLU A 116 12.39 0.71 5.56
C GLU A 116 11.02 1.39 5.67
N LEU A 117 10.13 1.18 4.71
CA LEU A 117 8.79 1.76 4.76
C LEU A 117 7.85 0.97 5.68
N TRP A 118 8.09 -0.34 5.82
CA TRP A 118 7.25 -1.18 6.67
C TRP A 118 7.43 -0.86 8.16
N PHE A 119 8.68 -0.70 8.60
CA PHE A 119 9.00 -0.53 10.02
C PHE A 119 9.06 0.94 10.45
N GLU A 120 9.35 1.88 9.55
CA GLU A 120 9.35 3.30 9.86
C GLU A 120 7.97 3.94 9.67
N PRO A 121 7.37 4.48 10.73
CA PRO A 121 5.95 4.87 10.71
C PRO A 121 5.63 6.11 9.88
N VAL A 122 6.55 7.04 9.71
CA VAL A 122 6.31 8.29 8.95
C VAL A 122 7.64 8.78 8.37
N ALA A 123 7.79 8.63 7.08
CA ALA A 123 8.88 9.28 6.39
C ALA A 123 8.65 10.80 6.40
N SER A 124 9.60 11.55 6.99
CA SER A 124 9.56 13.01 6.99
C SER A 124 9.64 13.57 5.56
N LEU A 125 9.27 14.84 5.37
CA LEU A 125 9.46 15.49 4.06
C LEU A 125 10.93 15.48 3.63
N GLU A 126 11.86 15.57 4.58
CA GLU A 126 13.30 15.46 4.31
C GLU A 126 13.67 14.07 3.76
N PHE A 127 13.08 12.99 4.30
CA PHE A 127 13.28 11.64 3.79
C PHE A 127 12.90 11.54 2.31
N TRP A 128 11.84 12.22 1.91
CA TRP A 128 11.37 12.21 0.52
C TRP A 128 12.15 13.15 -0.40
N ARG A 129 12.75 14.23 0.13
CA ARG A 129 13.35 15.29 -0.67
C ARG A 129 14.33 14.78 -1.73
N GLY A 130 15.40 14.13 -1.32
CA GLY A 130 16.40 13.64 -2.26
C GLY A 130 15.91 12.53 -3.19
N ARG A 131 14.84 11.81 -2.78
CA ARG A 131 14.22 10.78 -3.62
C ARG A 131 13.33 11.39 -4.70
N VAL A 132 12.46 12.34 -4.33
CA VAL A 132 11.51 13.00 -5.24
C VAL A 132 12.24 13.79 -6.34
N GLU A 133 13.29 14.52 -5.97
CA GLU A 133 14.05 15.37 -6.91
C GLU A 133 14.77 14.57 -8.02
N ARG A 134 15.11 13.30 -7.79
CA ARG A 134 15.71 12.42 -8.82
C ARG A 134 14.76 12.11 -9.98
N PHE A 135 13.48 12.34 -9.81
CA PHE A 135 12.44 12.06 -10.80
C PHE A 135 11.82 13.33 -11.37
N ASP A 136 12.56 14.45 -11.36
CA ASP A 136 12.10 15.76 -11.84
C ASP A 136 10.83 16.26 -11.09
N LEU A 137 10.58 15.77 -9.89
CA LEU A 137 9.51 16.20 -9.03
C LEU A 137 10.09 17.21 -8.02
N GLN A 138 9.40 18.33 -7.83
CA GLN A 138 9.80 19.31 -6.83
C GLN A 138 9.05 19.07 -5.53
N LEU A 139 9.79 18.94 -4.42
CA LEU A 139 9.18 18.92 -3.10
C LEU A 139 8.96 20.36 -2.61
N GLY A 140 7.78 20.63 -2.12
CA GLY A 140 7.45 21.94 -1.54
C GLY A 140 7.00 21.83 -0.09
N PRO A 141 7.31 22.84 0.74
CA PRO A 141 6.72 22.92 2.06
C PRO A 141 5.22 23.20 1.94
N ILE A 142 4.43 22.62 2.82
CA ILE A 142 3.09 23.12 3.08
C ILE A 142 3.28 24.38 3.89
N HIS A 143 3.17 25.55 3.27
CA HIS A 143 3.17 26.81 4.01
C HIS A 143 1.90 26.86 4.87
N SER A 144 2.06 26.73 6.18
CA SER A 144 0.99 26.96 7.13
C SER A 144 0.51 28.41 6.96
N GLY A 145 -0.69 28.60 6.45
CA GLY A 145 -1.31 29.92 6.33
C GLY A 145 -1.72 30.38 4.94
N GLN A 146 -1.44 29.61 3.89
CA GLN A 146 -2.00 29.82 2.55
C GLN A 146 -2.91 28.65 2.18
N ASP A 147 -4.15 28.94 1.82
CA ASP A 147 -5.07 27.97 1.21
C ASP A 147 -4.62 27.65 -0.23
N ILE A 148 -3.52 26.90 -0.34
CA ILE A 148 -3.05 26.44 -1.64
C ILE A 148 -3.86 25.19 -1.99
N PRO A 149 -4.54 25.18 -3.15
CA PRO A 149 -5.24 23.99 -3.60
C PRO A 149 -4.32 22.80 -3.66
N CYS A 150 -4.69 21.72 -2.98
CA CYS A 150 -3.97 20.45 -3.00
C CYS A 150 -4.79 19.41 -3.76
N TYR A 151 -4.16 18.77 -4.71
CA TYR A 151 -4.74 17.77 -5.58
C TYR A 151 -4.24 16.38 -5.18
N PRO A 152 -5.10 15.51 -4.65
CA PRO A 152 -4.77 14.11 -4.45
C PRO A 152 -4.53 13.42 -5.78
N VAL A 153 -3.52 12.57 -5.83
CA VAL A 153 -3.23 11.73 -6.98
C VAL A 153 -2.78 10.36 -6.52
N ALA A 154 -3.31 9.31 -7.14
CA ALA A 154 -2.97 7.93 -6.92
C ALA A 154 -2.18 7.38 -8.11
N VAL A 155 -1.06 6.73 -7.82
CA VAL A 155 -0.33 5.91 -8.79
C VAL A 155 -0.62 4.45 -8.49
N ILE A 156 -1.09 3.69 -9.49
CA ILE A 156 -1.46 2.28 -9.36
C ILE A 156 -0.84 1.53 -10.53
N GLY A 157 0.27 0.84 -10.29
CA GLY A 157 1.11 0.33 -11.38
C GLY A 157 1.55 1.48 -12.29
N SER A 158 1.23 1.39 -13.57
CA SER A 158 1.50 2.46 -14.56
C SER A 158 0.36 3.48 -14.72
N ARG A 159 -0.74 3.31 -13.99
CA ARG A 159 -1.91 4.20 -14.07
C ARG A 159 -1.79 5.33 -13.05
N VAL A 160 -2.10 6.55 -13.48
CA VAL A 160 -2.22 7.73 -12.62
C VAL A 160 -3.67 8.17 -12.58
N VAL A 161 -4.24 8.27 -11.39
CA VAL A 161 -5.62 8.72 -11.14
C VAL A 161 -5.55 10.04 -10.38
N TRP A 162 -5.96 11.12 -11.04
CA TRP A 162 -6.09 12.44 -10.44
C TRP A 162 -7.48 12.64 -9.86
N ASP A 163 -7.56 13.22 -8.66
CA ASP A 163 -8.86 13.57 -8.10
C ASP A 163 -9.50 14.75 -8.86
N GLN A 164 -10.84 14.71 -8.97
CA GLN A 164 -11.67 15.77 -9.55
C GLN A 164 -11.41 16.15 -11.01
N GLY A 165 -10.87 15.24 -11.82
CA GLY A 165 -11.00 15.35 -13.28
C GLY A 165 -10.25 16.51 -13.94
N GLU A 166 -9.14 16.99 -13.36
CA GLU A 166 -8.21 17.88 -14.05
C GLU A 166 -6.98 17.12 -14.63
N PRO A 167 -7.18 16.04 -15.41
CA PRO A 167 -6.07 15.25 -15.91
C PRO A 167 -5.10 16.06 -16.77
N GLY A 168 -5.59 16.98 -17.59
CA GLY A 168 -4.76 17.73 -18.55
C GLY A 168 -3.74 18.68 -17.90
N ARG A 169 -4.05 19.23 -16.73
CA ARG A 169 -3.18 20.23 -16.08
C ARG A 169 -1.85 19.67 -15.60
N PHE A 170 -1.85 18.43 -15.14
CA PHE A 170 -0.69 17.80 -14.49
C PHE A 170 -0.18 16.55 -15.21
N GLU A 171 -0.69 16.22 -16.39
CA GLU A 171 -0.29 15.01 -17.16
C GLU A 171 1.22 14.88 -17.35
N ARG A 172 1.93 16.01 -17.48
CA ARG A 172 3.39 16.01 -17.57
C ARG A 172 4.11 15.40 -16.37
N LEU A 173 3.42 15.25 -15.23
CA LEU A 173 3.98 14.64 -14.03
C LEU A 173 3.79 13.12 -14.00
N ASN A 174 2.88 12.57 -14.81
CA ASN A 174 2.48 11.18 -14.72
C ASN A 174 3.68 10.22 -14.79
N ASP A 175 4.54 10.41 -15.78
CA ASP A 175 5.71 9.54 -15.95
C ASP A 175 6.67 9.63 -14.76
N SER A 176 6.87 10.82 -14.22
CA SER A 176 7.74 11.03 -13.06
C SER A 176 7.15 10.39 -11.79
N LEU A 177 5.84 10.51 -11.59
CA LEU A 177 5.13 9.89 -10.46
C LEU A 177 5.18 8.36 -10.54
N VAL A 178 4.96 7.80 -11.73
CA VAL A 178 5.05 6.35 -11.98
C VAL A 178 6.47 5.85 -11.71
N ARG A 179 7.48 6.45 -12.33
CA ARG A 179 8.90 6.08 -12.12
C ARG A 179 9.30 6.18 -10.65
N PHE A 180 8.79 7.19 -9.94
CA PHE A 180 9.05 7.31 -8.51
C PHE A 180 8.42 6.14 -7.72
N ALA A 181 7.16 5.79 -7.96
CA ALA A 181 6.50 4.65 -7.31
C ALA A 181 7.22 3.32 -7.61
N GLU A 182 7.62 3.11 -8.88
CA GLU A 182 8.41 1.96 -9.32
C GLU A 182 9.75 1.87 -8.59
N SER A 183 10.45 3.00 -8.40
CA SER A 183 11.73 3.04 -7.68
C SER A 183 11.63 2.61 -6.22
N LEU A 184 10.44 2.71 -5.63
CA LEU A 184 10.15 2.24 -4.28
C LEU A 184 9.63 0.79 -4.25
N GLY A 185 9.42 0.17 -5.41
CA GLY A 185 8.77 -1.14 -5.50
C GLY A 185 7.30 -1.12 -5.09
N LEU A 186 6.65 0.04 -5.09
CA LEU A 186 5.26 0.18 -4.67
C LEU A 186 4.32 0.19 -5.88
N ILE A 187 3.30 -0.66 -5.81
CA ILE A 187 2.25 -0.75 -6.82
C ILE A 187 1.20 0.34 -6.61
N TYR A 188 0.93 0.71 -5.35
CA TYR A 188 -0.03 1.73 -5.01
C TYR A 188 0.60 2.79 -4.11
N LEU A 189 0.64 4.04 -4.58
CA LEU A 189 1.23 5.17 -3.88
C LEU A 189 0.36 6.40 -4.08
N GLU A 190 0.11 7.16 -3.03
CA GLU A 190 -0.61 8.43 -3.11
C GLU A 190 0.32 9.61 -2.92
N PHE A 191 0.01 10.67 -3.65
CA PHE A 191 0.67 11.96 -3.52
C PHE A 191 -0.35 13.06 -3.26
N ARG A 192 0.13 14.15 -2.69
CA ARG A 192 -0.56 15.43 -2.67
C ARG A 192 0.27 16.43 -3.46
N ILE A 193 -0.33 17.02 -4.48
CA ILE A 193 0.31 17.99 -5.35
C ILE A 193 -0.32 19.35 -5.07
N ALA A 194 0.50 20.35 -4.75
CA ALA A 194 0.07 21.74 -4.62
C ALA A 194 0.56 22.54 -5.82
N ASP A 195 -0.27 23.47 -6.29
CA ASP A 195 0.11 24.37 -7.38
C ASP A 195 -0.29 25.81 -7.04
N SER A 196 0.65 26.60 -6.60
CA SER A 196 0.44 28.01 -6.25
C SER A 196 0.79 29.00 -7.35
N THR A 197 1.56 28.59 -8.36
CA THR A 197 2.15 29.52 -9.34
C THR A 197 2.30 28.92 -10.75
N GLY A 198 1.53 27.88 -11.09
CA GLY A 198 1.74 27.09 -12.30
C GLY A 198 2.96 26.16 -12.23
N ARG A 199 3.57 26.03 -11.05
CA ARG A 199 4.67 25.10 -10.77
C ARG A 199 4.22 24.09 -9.73
N PRO A 200 3.69 22.94 -10.17
CA PRO A 200 3.22 21.91 -9.25
C PRO A 200 4.38 21.37 -8.41
N ARG A 201 4.09 21.16 -7.11
CA ARG A 201 5.04 20.62 -6.14
C ARG A 201 4.42 19.47 -5.37
N VAL A 202 5.19 18.44 -5.11
CA VAL A 202 4.80 17.37 -4.18
C VAL A 202 4.85 17.94 -2.77
N VAL A 203 3.73 17.93 -2.08
CA VAL A 203 3.61 18.39 -0.69
C VAL A 203 3.31 17.24 0.27
N GLY A 204 3.14 16.05 -0.25
CA GLY A 204 2.96 14.83 0.54
C GLY A 204 3.16 13.60 -0.33
N VAL A 205 3.81 12.59 0.25
CA VAL A 205 3.93 11.24 -0.28
C VAL A 205 3.37 10.31 0.78
N GLU A 206 2.40 9.48 0.40
CA GLU A 206 1.70 8.60 1.33
C GLU A 206 1.84 7.15 0.85
N PRO A 207 2.84 6.43 1.35
CA PRO A 207 3.06 5.03 0.99
C PRO A 207 1.98 4.10 1.58
N PHE A 208 1.26 4.57 2.60
CA PHE A 208 0.08 3.91 3.17
C PHE A 208 -1.18 4.69 2.79
N PRO A 209 -1.68 4.49 1.58
CA PRO A 209 -2.68 5.34 0.96
C PRO A 209 -3.91 5.59 1.84
N LYS A 210 -4.40 6.81 1.88
CA LYS A 210 -5.54 7.19 2.74
C LYS A 210 -6.88 7.03 2.07
N TYR A 211 -6.92 7.06 0.73
CA TYR A 211 -8.10 6.83 -0.09
C TYR A 211 -9.28 7.81 0.17
N ASP A 212 -9.49 8.22 1.42
CA ASP A 212 -10.55 9.12 1.85
C ASP A 212 -10.42 10.55 1.31
N LEU A 213 -9.24 10.90 0.79
CA LEU A 213 -8.96 12.19 0.15
C LEU A 213 -9.58 12.32 -1.26
N PHE A 214 -10.00 11.21 -1.87
CA PHE A 214 -10.53 11.18 -3.23
C PHE A 214 -12.05 11.28 -3.28
N CYS A 215 -12.57 11.92 -4.32
CA CYS A 215 -14.00 11.91 -4.60
C CYS A 215 -14.50 10.52 -5.01
N THR A 216 -15.82 10.33 -5.03
CA THR A 216 -16.43 9.02 -5.30
C THR A 216 -16.04 8.43 -6.66
N LEU A 217 -15.91 9.26 -7.70
CA LEU A 217 -15.53 8.79 -9.04
C LEU A 217 -14.09 8.28 -9.05
N SER A 218 -13.16 9.05 -8.48
CA SER A 218 -11.75 8.67 -8.39
C SER A 218 -11.57 7.43 -7.51
N ARG A 219 -12.32 7.31 -6.40
CA ARG A 219 -12.32 6.10 -5.56
C ARG A 219 -12.73 4.86 -6.35
N ARG A 220 -13.79 4.97 -7.15
CA ARG A 220 -14.25 3.87 -8.01
C ARG A 220 -13.19 3.47 -9.03
N GLU A 221 -12.51 4.44 -9.64
CA GLU A 221 -11.41 4.16 -10.57
C GLU A 221 -10.25 3.47 -9.88
N ILE A 222 -9.78 3.98 -8.73
CA ILE A 222 -8.75 3.38 -7.90
C ILE A 222 -9.10 1.93 -7.55
N THR A 223 -10.31 1.70 -7.06
CA THR A 223 -10.78 0.36 -6.68
C THR A 223 -10.77 -0.60 -7.88
N ASN A 224 -11.23 -0.15 -9.05
CA ASN A 224 -11.24 -0.96 -10.26
C ASN A 224 -9.83 -1.33 -10.74
N GLU A 225 -8.89 -0.40 -10.68
CA GLU A 225 -7.49 -0.67 -11.03
C GLU A 225 -6.87 -1.71 -10.08
N LEU A 226 -7.06 -1.54 -8.78
CA LEU A 226 -6.54 -2.46 -7.76
C LEU A 226 -7.15 -3.86 -7.91
N ILE A 227 -8.45 -3.97 -8.17
CA ILE A 227 -9.09 -5.27 -8.45
C ILE A 227 -8.48 -5.91 -9.69
N GLY A 228 -8.27 -5.15 -10.76
CA GLY A 228 -7.64 -5.64 -11.98
C GLY A 228 -6.25 -6.25 -11.72
N LEU A 229 -5.44 -5.61 -10.88
CA LEU A 229 -4.12 -6.12 -10.50
C LEU A 229 -4.21 -7.36 -9.60
N LEU A 230 -5.10 -7.36 -8.61
CA LEU A 230 -5.29 -8.48 -7.69
C LEU A 230 -5.81 -9.75 -8.38
N THR A 231 -6.60 -9.59 -9.43
CA THR A 231 -7.18 -10.70 -10.19
C THR A 231 -6.32 -11.17 -11.36
N GLY A 232 -5.21 -10.48 -11.64
CA GLY A 232 -4.35 -10.76 -12.78
C GLY A 232 -4.97 -10.38 -14.13
N SER A 233 -6.11 -9.68 -14.15
CA SER A 233 -6.70 -9.16 -15.39
C SER A 233 -5.94 -7.96 -15.95
N LYS A 234 -5.04 -7.37 -15.14
CA LYS A 234 -4.06 -6.36 -15.52
C LYS A 234 -2.68 -6.83 -15.05
N SER A 235 -1.68 -6.72 -15.91
CA SER A 235 -0.30 -6.97 -15.50
C SER A 235 0.21 -5.73 -14.77
N PRO A 236 0.85 -5.86 -13.60
CA PRO A 236 1.70 -4.79 -13.10
C PRO A 236 2.80 -4.53 -14.14
N SER A 237 3.15 -3.27 -14.38
CA SER A 237 4.37 -2.97 -15.16
C SER A 237 5.53 -3.78 -14.59
N PRO A 238 6.36 -4.41 -15.44
CA PRO A 238 7.51 -5.16 -14.95
C PRO A 238 8.36 -4.19 -14.13
N LEU A 239 8.46 -4.45 -12.84
CA LEU A 239 9.40 -3.74 -11.97
C LEU A 239 10.76 -3.95 -12.61
N ARG A 240 11.38 -2.89 -13.13
CA ARG A 240 12.77 -2.95 -13.57
C ARG A 240 13.59 -3.25 -12.33
N ASN A 241 14.10 -4.47 -12.25
CA ASN A 241 15.11 -4.84 -11.27
C ASN A 241 16.41 -4.09 -11.64
N GLU A 242 16.48 -2.82 -11.31
CA GLU A 242 17.74 -2.11 -11.19
C GLU A 242 18.33 -2.47 -9.82
N SER A 243 18.69 -3.76 -9.64
CA SER A 243 19.37 -4.26 -8.45
C SER A 243 20.85 -3.87 -8.37
N ASP A 244 21.31 -2.94 -9.20
CA ASP A 244 22.73 -2.57 -9.28
C ASP A 244 22.92 -1.06 -9.08
N SER A 245 22.78 -0.56 -7.87
CA SER A 245 23.51 0.67 -7.43
C SER A 245 23.07 1.25 -6.08
N TRP A 246 22.80 0.42 -5.08
CA TRP A 246 22.59 0.93 -3.72
C TRP A 246 23.78 0.58 -2.81
N PHE A 247 24.98 1.11 -3.13
CA PHE A 247 26.10 1.26 -2.17
C PHE A 247 26.76 2.61 -2.40
#